data_add2b3820249cdd6972bb490199d0f98
#
_entry.id   add2b3820249cdd6972bb490199d0f98
#
_cell.length_a   1.000
_cell.length_b   1.000
_cell.length_c   1.000
_cell.angle_alpha   90.00
_cell.angle_beta   90.00
_cell.angle_gamma   90.00
#
_symmetry.space_group_name_H-M   'P 1'
#
loop_
_entity.id
_entity.type
_entity.pdbx_description
1 polymer ?
#
loop_
_entity_poly.entity_id
_entity_poly.type
_entity_poly.pdbx_seq_one_letter_code
_entity_poly.pdbx_strand_id
1 'polypeptide(L)'
;AVQMPRHYIYDSVRTTTVKGKLQVDTVWHRLPNFSFTNQLGQTVGLDDIGDKVIVADFFFTRCPTICPAMTVHMKKLQTGITNAKRVNPDKADFVHYLSFSVDPERDSVPELKKWADRFGINPDNWWLLTGPKKEIYDYSINQMKLGAIDGQGVDTSFYHTDYMVLIDRARNIRGYYHGLDTLALQKLSSDIVLLSLEKDPRRKKFWEGKLELYAVVFGLAILGLTLLFYFLKKEKV
;
A
#
# COMPACT_ATOMS: atom_id res chain seq x y z
N ALA A 1 -6.02 18.02 16.23
CA ALA A 1 -5.97 17.76 14.79
C ALA A 1 -5.38 16.36 14.58
N VAL A 2 -5.99 15.53 13.75
CA VAL A 2 -5.47 14.21 13.40
C VAL A 2 -4.25 14.43 12.49
N GLN A 3 -3.09 13.91 12.89
CA GLN A 3 -1.87 14.04 12.13
C GLN A 3 -1.68 12.77 11.27
N MET A 4 -1.61 12.95 9.94
CA MET A 4 -1.33 11.87 9.01
C MET A 4 0.11 11.37 9.18
N PRO A 5 0.38 10.06 8.96
CA PRO A 5 1.74 9.54 8.91
C PRO A 5 2.59 10.31 7.90
N ARG A 6 3.83 10.64 8.26
CA ARG A 6 4.74 11.40 7.39
C ARG A 6 5.26 10.51 6.25
N HIS A 7 5.74 11.13 5.18
CA HIS A 7 6.62 10.45 4.24
C HIS A 7 8.03 10.40 4.85
N TYR A 8 8.73 9.28 4.66
CA TYR A 8 10.04 9.05 5.29
C TYR A 8 11.20 9.26 4.34
N ILE A 9 11.07 8.82 3.09
CA ILE A 9 12.18 8.76 2.14
C ILE A 9 11.86 9.64 0.93
N TYR A 10 12.82 10.43 0.50
CA TYR A 10 12.73 11.21 -0.73
C TYR A 10 13.94 10.94 -1.64
N ASP A 11 13.71 10.99 -2.94
CA ASP A 11 14.76 10.83 -3.95
C ASP A 11 15.43 12.16 -4.28
N SER A 12 14.66 13.25 -4.32
CA SER A 12 15.18 14.59 -4.60
C SER A 12 14.25 15.69 -4.10
N VAL A 13 14.83 16.88 -3.95
CA VAL A 13 14.10 18.12 -3.65
C VAL A 13 14.32 19.08 -4.81
N ARG A 14 13.24 19.56 -5.42
CA ARG A 14 13.26 20.54 -6.50
C ARG A 14 12.77 21.88 -6.00
N THR A 15 13.55 22.93 -6.23
CA THR A 15 13.16 24.29 -5.92
C THR A 15 12.84 25.01 -7.22
N THR A 16 11.61 25.51 -7.34
CA THR A 16 11.15 26.28 -8.50
C THR A 16 10.66 27.65 -8.04
N THR A 17 10.84 28.67 -8.85
CA THR A 17 10.28 29.99 -8.57
C THR A 17 9.00 30.18 -9.37
N VAL A 18 7.86 30.23 -8.67
CA VAL A 18 6.55 30.45 -9.29
C VAL A 18 6.02 31.81 -8.82
N LYS A 19 5.78 32.71 -9.76
CA LYS A 19 5.30 34.10 -9.47
C LYS A 19 6.15 34.82 -8.41
N GLY A 20 7.50 34.68 -8.50
CA GLY A 20 8.43 35.33 -7.57
C GLY A 20 8.51 34.72 -6.16
N LYS A 21 7.82 33.61 -5.90
CA LYS A 21 7.92 32.86 -4.64
C LYS A 21 8.64 31.54 -4.89
N LEU A 22 9.56 31.21 -3.97
CA LEU A 22 10.22 29.90 -3.95
C LEU A 22 9.19 28.83 -3.57
N GLN A 23 9.00 27.87 -4.45
CA GLN A 23 8.21 26.68 -4.19
C GLN A 23 9.18 25.49 -4.11
N VAL A 24 9.15 24.79 -2.97
CA VAL A 24 9.91 23.57 -2.75
C VAL A 24 8.99 22.38 -3.01
N ASP A 25 9.37 21.54 -3.96
CA ASP A 25 8.67 20.30 -4.30
C ASP A 25 9.56 19.10 -3.97
N THR A 26 9.04 18.15 -3.21
CA THR A 26 9.76 16.97 -2.77
C THR A 26 9.30 15.77 -3.58
N VAL A 27 10.24 15.13 -4.26
CA VAL A 27 10.00 13.87 -4.96
C VAL A 27 10.21 12.73 -3.97
N TRP A 28 9.11 12.16 -3.51
CA TRP A 28 9.11 11.06 -2.55
C TRP A 28 9.55 9.76 -3.20
N HIS A 29 10.34 8.97 -2.48
CA HIS A 29 10.78 7.66 -2.96
C HIS A 29 9.58 6.73 -3.10
N ARG A 30 9.40 6.24 -4.33
CA ARG A 30 8.33 5.30 -4.67
C ARG A 30 8.92 3.93 -4.91
N LEU A 31 8.42 2.93 -4.17
CA LEU A 31 8.85 1.54 -4.34
C LEU A 31 8.57 1.05 -5.77
N PRO A 32 9.58 0.50 -6.47
CA PRO A 32 9.38 -0.12 -7.77
C PRO A 32 8.55 -1.39 -7.65
N ASN A 33 8.00 -1.85 -8.75
CA ASN A 33 7.38 -3.16 -8.80
C ASN A 33 8.43 -4.26 -8.59
N PHE A 34 8.02 -5.41 -8.07
CA PHE A 34 8.83 -6.63 -7.98
C PHE A 34 8.12 -7.78 -8.70
N SER A 35 8.83 -8.90 -8.86
CA SER A 35 8.26 -10.14 -9.40
C SER A 35 8.79 -11.30 -8.56
N PHE A 36 7.98 -11.74 -7.56
CA PHE A 36 8.32 -12.84 -6.65
C PHE A 36 7.23 -13.89 -6.65
N THR A 37 7.53 -15.05 -6.06
CA THR A 37 6.58 -16.15 -5.97
C THR A 37 5.96 -16.20 -4.60
N ASN A 38 4.62 -16.28 -4.52
CA ASN A 38 3.90 -16.36 -3.27
C ASN A 38 3.76 -17.82 -2.76
N GLN A 39 3.18 -18.00 -1.58
CA GLN A 39 2.94 -19.31 -0.94
C GLN A 39 1.98 -20.23 -1.72
N LEU A 40 1.31 -19.73 -2.76
CA LEU A 40 0.46 -20.50 -3.67
C LEU A 40 1.18 -20.87 -4.98
N GLY A 41 2.45 -20.50 -5.13
CA GLY A 41 3.24 -20.73 -6.33
C GLY A 41 2.93 -19.76 -7.48
N GLN A 42 2.23 -18.66 -7.20
CA GLN A 42 1.89 -17.62 -8.17
C GLN A 42 2.97 -16.54 -8.20
N THR A 43 3.34 -16.10 -9.40
CA THR A 43 4.20 -14.91 -9.56
C THR A 43 3.36 -13.66 -9.34
N VAL A 44 3.78 -12.81 -8.41
CA VAL A 44 3.04 -11.63 -7.98
C VAL A 44 3.96 -10.42 -7.80
N GLY A 45 3.38 -9.22 -7.88
CA GLY A 45 4.09 -7.96 -7.67
C GLY A 45 3.19 -6.88 -7.05
N LEU A 46 3.74 -5.68 -6.84
CA LEU A 46 2.95 -4.57 -6.31
C LEU A 46 1.82 -4.14 -7.25
N ASP A 47 1.97 -4.38 -8.55
CA ASP A 47 0.94 -4.05 -9.53
C ASP A 47 -0.33 -4.89 -9.36
N ASP A 48 -0.21 -6.10 -8.80
CA ASP A 48 -1.32 -7.02 -8.55
C ASP A 48 -2.11 -6.69 -7.27
N ILE A 49 -1.53 -5.87 -6.38
CA ILE A 49 -2.17 -5.49 -5.11
C ILE A 49 -3.25 -4.42 -5.31
N GLY A 50 -3.09 -3.57 -6.33
CA GLY A 50 -4.01 -2.47 -6.60
C GLY A 50 -3.87 -1.30 -5.62
N ASP A 51 -4.98 -0.60 -5.36
CA ASP A 51 -5.03 0.63 -4.56
C ASP A 51 -5.20 0.34 -3.06
N LYS A 52 -4.23 -0.39 -2.47
CA LYS A 52 -4.24 -0.76 -1.05
C LYS A 52 -3.07 -0.16 -0.28
N VAL A 53 -3.25 0.04 1.00
CA VAL A 53 -2.18 0.25 1.97
C VAL A 53 -1.45 -1.08 2.17
N ILE A 54 -0.13 -1.06 2.27
CA ILE A 54 0.66 -2.28 2.40
C ILE A 54 1.40 -2.24 3.74
N VAL A 55 1.41 -3.39 4.43
CA VAL A 55 2.28 -3.65 5.57
C VAL A 55 3.23 -4.76 5.18
N ALA A 56 4.52 -4.50 5.23
CA ALA A 56 5.55 -5.45 4.85
C ALA A 56 6.45 -5.82 6.02
N ASP A 57 6.88 -7.08 6.12
CA ASP A 57 7.92 -7.55 7.02
C ASP A 57 8.87 -8.53 6.33
N PHE A 58 9.89 -8.94 7.07
CA PHE A 58 10.92 -9.88 6.62
C PHE A 58 11.03 -11.02 7.61
N PHE A 59 11.03 -12.25 7.10
CA PHE A 59 11.01 -13.45 7.92
C PHE A 59 11.76 -14.60 7.27
N PHE A 60 11.91 -15.70 8.00
CA PHE A 60 12.30 -16.99 7.45
C PHE A 60 11.65 -18.11 8.28
N THR A 61 11.28 -19.21 7.62
CA THR A 61 10.45 -20.27 8.23
C THR A 61 11.14 -21.01 9.39
N ARG A 62 12.47 -21.00 9.43
CA ARG A 62 13.28 -21.67 10.45
C ARG A 62 13.71 -20.76 11.60
N CYS A 63 13.23 -19.53 11.65
CA CYS A 63 13.50 -18.62 12.75
C CYS A 63 12.92 -19.17 14.07
N PRO A 64 13.77 -19.38 15.10
CA PRO A 64 13.28 -19.96 16.35
C PRO A 64 12.66 -18.93 17.31
N THR A 65 12.80 -17.63 17.04
CA THR A 65 12.56 -16.56 18.00
C THR A 65 11.55 -15.53 17.52
N ILE A 66 11.99 -14.52 16.75
CA ILE A 66 11.21 -13.31 16.46
C ILE A 66 10.14 -13.51 15.38
N CYS A 67 10.44 -14.26 14.31
CA CYS A 67 9.52 -14.39 13.19
C CYS A 67 8.16 -15.00 13.54
N PRO A 68 8.06 -16.05 14.40
CA PRO A 68 6.77 -16.53 14.87
C PRO A 68 5.96 -15.46 15.61
N ALA A 69 6.62 -14.67 16.46
CA ALA A 69 5.95 -13.60 17.22
C ALA A 69 5.47 -12.47 16.29
N MET A 70 6.31 -12.03 15.34
CA MET A 70 5.93 -11.04 14.33
C MET A 70 4.77 -11.52 13.47
N THR A 71 4.80 -12.79 13.02
CA THR A 71 3.70 -13.38 12.26
C THR A 71 2.40 -13.37 13.06
N VAL A 72 2.44 -13.68 14.36
CA VAL A 72 1.26 -13.59 15.24
C VAL A 72 0.74 -12.16 15.35
N HIS A 73 1.63 -11.17 15.47
CA HIS A 73 1.25 -9.76 15.54
C HIS A 73 0.65 -9.28 14.21
N MET A 74 1.25 -9.61 13.08
CA MET A 74 0.69 -9.28 11.77
C MET A 74 -0.65 -10.00 11.52
N LYS A 75 -0.80 -11.24 12.03
CA LYS A 75 -2.09 -11.96 12.00
C LYS A 75 -3.18 -11.26 12.80
N LYS A 76 -2.84 -10.67 13.94
CA LYS A 76 -3.79 -9.84 14.71
C LYS A 76 -4.24 -8.62 13.93
N LEU A 77 -3.33 -7.94 13.21
CA LEU A 77 -3.66 -6.83 12.32
C LEU A 77 -4.59 -7.29 11.19
N GLN A 78 -4.26 -8.40 10.51
CA GLN A 78 -5.09 -8.98 9.46
C GLN A 78 -6.51 -9.29 9.98
N THR A 79 -6.62 -9.94 11.12
CA THR A 79 -7.89 -10.34 11.72
C THR A 79 -8.69 -9.11 12.18
N GLY A 80 -8.03 -8.13 12.79
CA GLY A 80 -8.66 -6.90 13.24
C GLY A 80 -9.32 -6.12 12.10
N ILE A 81 -8.61 -5.99 10.98
CA ILE A 81 -9.13 -5.32 9.78
C ILE A 81 -10.24 -6.13 9.12
N THR A 82 -10.10 -7.46 9.03
CA THR A 82 -11.16 -8.34 8.51
C THR A 82 -12.42 -8.27 9.37
N ASN A 83 -12.29 -8.16 10.68
CA ASN A 83 -13.44 -8.00 11.57
C ASN A 83 -14.13 -6.63 11.41
N ALA A 84 -13.38 -5.57 11.11
CA ALA A 84 -13.94 -4.27 10.74
C ALA A 84 -14.78 -4.34 9.44
N LYS A 85 -14.48 -5.28 8.54
CA LYS A 85 -15.27 -5.61 7.35
C LYS A 85 -16.70 -6.03 7.67
N ARG A 86 -16.91 -6.74 8.76
CA ARG A 86 -18.26 -7.16 9.19
C ARG A 86 -19.13 -5.96 9.57
N VAL A 87 -18.51 -4.85 9.96
CA VAL A 87 -19.20 -3.61 10.34
C VAL A 87 -19.41 -2.68 9.15
N ASN A 88 -18.48 -2.68 8.18
CA ASN A 88 -18.58 -1.88 6.96
C ASN A 88 -17.95 -2.63 5.76
N PRO A 89 -18.76 -3.40 5.00
CA PRO A 89 -18.28 -4.26 3.91
C PRO A 89 -17.50 -3.50 2.82
N ASP A 90 -17.88 -2.26 2.53
CA ASP A 90 -17.32 -1.48 1.42
C ASP A 90 -15.91 -0.93 1.70
N LYS A 91 -15.43 -1.01 2.94
CA LYS A 91 -14.18 -0.37 3.36
C LYS A 91 -13.07 -1.32 3.82
N ALA A 92 -13.26 -2.60 3.78
CA ALA A 92 -12.39 -3.52 4.51
C ALA A 92 -11.30 -4.23 3.70
N ASP A 93 -11.28 -4.07 2.39
CA ASP A 93 -10.22 -4.61 1.54
C ASP A 93 -9.22 -3.52 1.13
N PHE A 94 -8.79 -2.72 2.10
CA PHE A 94 -7.89 -1.60 1.86
C PHE A 94 -6.44 -1.87 2.29
N VAL A 95 -6.15 -3.06 2.86
CA VAL A 95 -4.81 -3.43 3.31
C VAL A 95 -4.37 -4.75 2.70
N HIS A 96 -3.13 -4.80 2.27
CA HIS A 96 -2.43 -6.01 1.85
C HIS A 96 -1.17 -6.21 2.70
N TYR A 97 -0.86 -7.45 3.04
CA TYR A 97 0.30 -7.81 3.85
C TYR A 97 1.32 -8.54 2.98
N LEU A 98 2.59 -8.22 3.17
CA LEU A 98 3.71 -8.85 2.46
C LEU A 98 4.75 -9.31 3.46
N SER A 99 5.13 -10.58 3.41
CA SER A 99 6.26 -11.11 4.17
C SER A 99 7.30 -11.67 3.22
N PHE A 100 8.46 -11.05 3.17
CA PHE A 100 9.57 -11.45 2.29
C PHE A 100 10.47 -12.43 3.01
N SER A 101 10.70 -13.61 2.42
CA SER A 101 11.67 -14.55 2.97
C SER A 101 13.09 -14.05 2.77
N VAL A 102 13.87 -13.98 3.84
CA VAL A 102 15.30 -13.66 3.78
C VAL A 102 16.18 -14.92 3.65
N ASP A 103 15.57 -16.11 3.66
CA ASP A 103 16.24 -17.41 3.40
C ASP A 103 15.55 -18.16 2.25
N PRO A 104 15.41 -17.54 1.06
CA PRO A 104 14.63 -18.10 -0.04
C PRO A 104 15.20 -19.42 -0.60
N GLU A 105 16.47 -19.72 -0.33
CA GLU A 105 17.10 -20.98 -0.72
C GLU A 105 16.49 -22.18 0.04
N ARG A 106 15.98 -21.95 1.25
CA ARG A 106 15.34 -22.95 2.11
C ARG A 106 13.83 -22.79 2.19
N ASP A 107 13.34 -21.54 2.03
CA ASP A 107 11.92 -21.21 2.10
C ASP A 107 11.25 -21.38 0.72
N SER A 108 11.15 -22.63 0.31
CA SER A 108 10.42 -23.01 -0.91
C SER A 108 8.91 -22.77 -0.76
N VAL A 109 8.18 -22.75 -1.88
CA VAL A 109 6.71 -22.59 -1.88
C VAL A 109 6.00 -23.54 -0.91
N PRO A 110 6.33 -24.86 -0.86
CA PRO A 110 5.75 -25.76 0.13
C PRO A 110 6.04 -25.37 1.59
N GLU A 111 7.25 -24.86 1.89
CA GLU A 111 7.59 -24.42 3.25
C GLU A 111 6.83 -23.12 3.62
N LEU A 112 6.72 -22.18 2.69
CA LEU A 112 5.89 -20.99 2.87
C LEU A 112 4.42 -21.37 3.08
N LYS A 113 3.92 -22.34 2.33
CA LYS A 113 2.54 -22.83 2.49
C LYS A 113 2.31 -23.46 3.87
N LYS A 114 3.25 -24.29 4.36
CA LYS A 114 3.19 -24.85 5.72
C LYS A 114 3.18 -23.75 6.79
N TRP A 115 4.00 -22.71 6.62
CA TRP A 115 4.01 -21.55 7.51
C TRP A 115 2.66 -20.83 7.49
N ALA A 116 2.12 -20.56 6.30
CA ALA A 116 0.82 -19.92 6.15
C ALA A 116 -0.30 -20.72 6.83
N ASP A 117 -0.32 -22.04 6.66
CA ASP A 117 -1.30 -22.93 7.27
C ASP A 117 -1.16 -22.96 8.80
N ARG A 118 0.07 -23.01 9.31
CA ARG A 118 0.36 -23.01 10.76
C ARG A 118 -0.20 -21.77 11.46
N PHE A 119 -0.11 -20.60 10.82
CA PHE A 119 -0.56 -19.33 11.41
C PHE A 119 -1.94 -18.89 10.90
N GLY A 120 -2.61 -19.68 10.07
CA GLY A 120 -3.92 -19.39 9.51
C GLY A 120 -3.92 -18.11 8.66
N ILE A 121 -2.86 -17.89 7.89
CA ILE A 121 -2.70 -16.72 7.03
C ILE A 121 -3.70 -16.80 5.87
N ASN A 122 -4.49 -15.73 5.68
CA ASN A 122 -5.39 -15.64 4.52
C ASN A 122 -4.60 -15.14 3.29
N PRO A 123 -4.44 -15.96 2.24
CA PRO A 123 -3.67 -15.59 1.06
C PRO A 123 -4.32 -14.51 0.18
N ASP A 124 -5.61 -14.22 0.35
CA ASP A 124 -6.31 -13.18 -0.43
C ASP A 124 -5.73 -11.78 -0.19
N ASN A 125 -5.18 -11.56 0.99
CA ASN A 125 -4.62 -10.26 1.37
C ASN A 125 -3.29 -10.34 2.13
N TRP A 126 -2.65 -11.52 2.16
CA TRP A 126 -1.31 -11.67 2.74
C TRP A 126 -0.48 -12.67 1.96
N TRP A 127 0.56 -12.19 1.31
CA TRP A 127 1.50 -13.01 0.56
C TRP A 127 2.80 -13.20 1.33
N LEU A 128 3.21 -14.46 1.44
CA LEU A 128 4.54 -14.88 1.85
C LEU A 128 5.36 -15.07 0.58
N LEU A 129 6.45 -14.31 0.43
CA LEU A 129 7.16 -14.17 -0.84
C LEU A 129 8.53 -14.83 -0.79
N THR A 130 8.86 -15.58 -1.84
CA THR A 130 10.18 -16.13 -2.11
C THR A 130 10.62 -15.81 -3.53
N GLY A 131 11.93 -15.84 -3.78
CA GLY A 131 12.50 -15.51 -5.09
C GLY A 131 14.03 -15.48 -5.06
N PRO A 132 14.69 -14.90 -6.07
CA PRO A 132 16.13 -14.77 -6.06
C PRO A 132 16.62 -13.96 -4.84
N LYS A 133 17.50 -14.55 -4.03
CA LYS A 133 18.00 -13.95 -2.79
C LYS A 133 18.51 -12.53 -2.99
N LYS A 134 19.31 -12.32 -4.05
CA LYS A 134 19.87 -11.03 -4.38
C LYS A 134 18.79 -9.96 -4.61
N GLU A 135 17.71 -10.31 -5.28
CA GLU A 135 16.62 -9.37 -5.57
C GLU A 135 15.81 -9.04 -4.32
N ILE A 136 15.53 -10.03 -3.46
CA ILE A 136 14.84 -9.81 -2.17
C ILE A 136 15.68 -8.89 -1.27
N TYR A 137 16.99 -9.14 -1.19
CA TYR A 137 17.90 -8.31 -0.39
C TYR A 137 18.05 -6.90 -0.96
N ASP A 138 18.17 -6.75 -2.27
CA ASP A 138 18.17 -5.43 -2.92
C ASP A 138 16.88 -4.67 -2.62
N TYR A 139 15.74 -5.35 -2.70
CA TYR A 139 14.44 -4.75 -2.43
C TYR A 139 14.31 -4.30 -0.97
N SER A 140 14.73 -5.12 0.00
CA SER A 140 14.69 -4.80 1.42
C SER A 140 15.65 -3.66 1.80
N ILE A 141 16.90 -3.74 1.34
CA ILE A 141 17.97 -2.82 1.75
C ILE A 141 17.88 -1.51 0.98
N ASN A 142 17.80 -1.58 -0.35
CA ASN A 142 17.94 -0.43 -1.22
C ASN A 142 16.59 0.25 -1.53
N GLN A 143 15.52 -0.53 -1.71
CA GLN A 143 14.22 0.04 -2.00
C GLN A 143 13.45 0.38 -0.72
N MET A 144 13.32 -0.55 0.22
CA MET A 144 12.66 -0.28 1.50
C MET A 144 13.55 0.46 2.51
N LYS A 145 14.83 0.72 2.19
CA LYS A 145 15.78 1.52 3.00
C LYS A 145 15.99 1.00 4.43
N LEU A 146 15.79 -0.28 4.69
CA LEU A 146 15.92 -0.85 6.02
C LEU A 146 17.37 -0.82 6.53
N GLY A 147 18.35 -0.96 5.66
CA GLY A 147 19.76 -0.82 6.03
C GLY A 147 20.15 0.55 6.59
N ALA A 148 19.40 1.61 6.27
CA ALA A 148 19.65 2.96 6.79
C ALA A 148 19.09 3.17 8.21
N ILE A 149 18.20 2.31 8.67
CA ILE A 149 17.47 2.46 9.94
C ILE A 149 18.19 1.72 11.07
N ASP A 150 18.69 0.53 10.80
CA ASP A 150 19.37 -0.28 11.82
C ASP A 150 20.76 0.26 12.21
N GLY A 151 21.33 1.21 11.45
CA GLY A 151 22.60 1.87 11.77
C GLY A 151 23.83 0.92 11.88
N GLN A 152 23.60 -0.36 11.69
CA GLN A 152 24.64 -1.39 11.69
C GLN A 152 24.96 -1.76 10.25
N GLY A 153 26.23 -1.94 9.93
CA GLY A 153 26.66 -2.42 8.62
C GLY A 153 25.92 -3.70 8.28
N VAL A 154 25.20 -3.68 7.16
CA VAL A 154 24.37 -4.81 6.74
C VAL A 154 25.29 -5.99 6.46
N ASP A 155 25.26 -6.99 7.34
CA ASP A 155 25.80 -8.31 7.02
C ASP A 155 24.86 -8.96 5.98
N THR A 156 25.27 -8.91 4.73
CA THR A 156 24.52 -9.48 3.62
C THR A 156 24.44 -11.01 3.67
N SER A 157 25.12 -11.65 4.63
CA SER A 157 25.08 -13.10 4.78
C SER A 157 23.77 -13.59 5.38
N PHE A 158 23.17 -12.82 6.29
CA PHE A 158 21.87 -13.13 6.88
C PHE A 158 21.23 -11.87 7.47
N TYR A 159 20.33 -11.25 6.69
CA TYR A 159 19.62 -10.06 7.11
C TYR A 159 18.30 -10.44 7.80
N HIS A 160 18.12 -10.02 9.05
CA HIS A 160 16.84 -10.12 9.74
C HIS A 160 16.58 -8.82 10.50
N THR A 161 15.35 -8.39 10.50
CA THR A 161 14.89 -7.19 11.19
C THR A 161 13.55 -7.46 11.84
N ASP A 162 13.28 -6.80 12.96
CA ASP A 162 11.98 -6.82 13.63
C ASP A 162 11.05 -5.68 13.19
N TYR A 163 11.42 -4.95 12.13
CA TYR A 163 10.61 -3.85 11.62
C TYR A 163 9.49 -4.32 10.68
N MET A 164 8.32 -3.73 10.89
CA MET A 164 7.22 -3.70 9.92
C MET A 164 7.22 -2.36 9.19
N VAL A 165 7.11 -2.39 7.87
CA VAL A 165 7.14 -1.21 6.99
C VAL A 165 5.72 -0.89 6.54
N LEU A 166 5.27 0.33 6.79
CA LEU A 166 3.98 0.83 6.32
C LEU A 166 4.17 1.60 5.00
N ILE A 167 3.42 1.22 3.98
CA ILE A 167 3.51 1.75 2.63
C ILE A 167 2.12 2.23 2.20
N ASP A 168 2.03 3.42 1.63
CA ASP A 168 0.77 3.98 1.16
C ASP A 168 0.37 3.46 -0.23
N ARG A 169 -0.82 3.84 -0.69
CA ARG A 169 -1.35 3.50 -2.01
C ARG A 169 -0.50 4.03 -3.17
N ALA A 170 0.28 5.08 -2.94
CA ALA A 170 1.22 5.63 -3.90
C ALA A 170 2.55 4.88 -3.93
N ARG A 171 2.71 3.87 -3.07
CA ARG A 171 3.92 3.08 -2.85
C ARG A 171 5.05 3.86 -2.17
N ASN A 172 4.72 4.90 -1.41
CA ASN A 172 5.70 5.61 -0.58
C ASN A 172 5.73 5.02 0.82
N ILE A 173 6.91 4.99 1.42
CA ILE A 173 7.10 4.53 2.79
C ILE A 173 6.60 5.61 3.76
N ARG A 174 5.71 5.20 4.68
CA ARG A 174 5.03 6.08 5.64
C ARG A 174 5.43 5.78 7.09
N GLY A 175 6.16 4.73 7.34
CA GLY A 175 6.65 4.41 8.67
C GLY A 175 7.35 3.05 8.78
N TYR A 176 8.13 2.95 9.86
CA TYR A 176 8.79 1.75 10.30
C TYR A 176 8.42 1.53 11.76
N TYR A 177 8.01 0.33 12.10
CA TYR A 177 7.46 0.00 13.42
C TYR A 177 8.10 -1.27 13.94
N HIS A 178 8.61 -1.24 15.17
CA HIS A 178 9.08 -2.46 15.81
C HIS A 178 7.93 -3.46 15.98
N GLY A 179 8.00 -4.57 15.28
CA GLY A 179 6.93 -5.59 15.24
C GLY A 179 6.75 -6.36 16.53
N LEU A 180 7.63 -6.18 17.51
CA LEU A 180 7.56 -6.77 18.85
C LEU A 180 7.15 -5.76 19.93
N ASP A 181 7.11 -4.46 19.61
CA ASP A 181 6.69 -3.42 20.57
C ASP A 181 5.19 -3.14 20.45
N THR A 182 4.49 -3.29 21.55
CA THR A 182 3.04 -3.09 21.64
C THR A 182 2.62 -1.67 21.29
N LEU A 183 3.37 -0.65 21.69
CA LEU A 183 3.05 0.75 21.39
C LEU A 183 3.28 1.04 19.90
N ALA A 184 4.36 0.53 19.32
CA ALA A 184 4.61 0.63 17.89
C ALA A 184 3.51 -0.06 17.07
N LEU A 185 3.03 -1.22 17.49
CA LEU A 185 1.93 -1.95 16.83
C LEU A 185 0.58 -1.23 16.94
N GLN A 186 0.29 -0.61 18.09
CA GLN A 186 -0.90 0.23 18.25
C GLN A 186 -0.83 1.45 17.31
N LYS A 187 0.34 2.09 17.23
CA LYS A 187 0.56 3.19 16.29
C LYS A 187 0.43 2.73 14.85
N LEU A 188 1.03 1.61 14.46
CA LEU A 188 0.88 1.02 13.12
C LEU A 188 -0.60 0.80 12.77
N SER A 189 -1.38 0.20 13.67
CA SER A 189 -2.81 -0.02 13.47
C SER A 189 -3.57 1.28 13.22
N SER A 190 -3.28 2.33 14.00
CA SER A 190 -3.88 3.64 13.84
C SER A 190 -3.48 4.29 12.51
N ASP A 191 -2.20 4.21 12.15
CA ASP A 191 -1.66 4.80 10.93
C ASP A 191 -2.20 4.10 9.67
N ILE A 192 -2.42 2.78 9.71
CA ILE A 192 -3.11 2.04 8.64
C ILE A 192 -4.50 2.63 8.39
N VAL A 193 -5.28 2.83 9.46
CA VAL A 193 -6.63 3.42 9.34
C VAL A 193 -6.56 4.83 8.79
N LEU A 194 -5.63 5.67 9.25
CA LEU A 194 -5.45 7.03 8.74
C LEU A 194 -5.12 7.05 7.24
N LEU A 195 -4.19 6.18 6.79
CA LEU A 195 -3.85 6.08 5.36
C LEU A 195 -5.02 5.58 4.51
N SER A 196 -5.92 4.77 5.07
CA SER A 196 -7.14 4.35 4.36
C SER A 196 -8.09 5.52 4.08
N LEU A 197 -8.04 6.57 4.90
CA LEU A 197 -8.84 7.78 4.78
C LEU A 197 -8.14 8.88 3.96
N GLU A 198 -6.83 8.73 3.69
CA GLU A 198 -6.06 9.68 2.89
C GLU A 198 -6.59 9.70 1.45
N LYS A 199 -6.89 10.90 0.96
CA LYS A 199 -7.30 11.06 -0.45
C LYS A 199 -6.11 10.83 -1.36
N ASP A 200 -6.21 9.88 -2.29
CA ASP A 200 -5.19 9.71 -3.33
C ASP A 200 -5.19 10.94 -4.26
N PRO A 201 -4.11 11.73 -4.26
CA PRO A 201 -4.02 12.90 -5.12
C PRO A 201 -3.99 12.54 -6.62
N ARG A 202 -3.69 11.27 -6.96
CA ARG A 202 -3.68 10.78 -8.35
C ARG A 202 -5.07 10.35 -8.84
N ARG A 203 -6.03 10.17 -7.94
CA ARG A 203 -7.39 9.79 -8.29
C ARG A 203 -8.06 10.98 -8.97
N LYS A 204 -8.17 10.94 -10.30
CA LYS A 204 -8.90 11.94 -11.07
C LYS A 204 -10.30 12.11 -10.46
N LYS A 205 -10.70 13.34 -10.21
CA LYS A 205 -12.07 13.62 -9.77
C LYS A 205 -13.01 13.04 -10.83
N PHE A 206 -14.12 12.43 -10.39
CA PHE A 206 -15.12 11.80 -11.28
C PHE A 206 -15.52 12.72 -12.45
N TRP A 207 -15.46 14.03 -12.23
CA TRP A 207 -15.79 15.09 -13.19
C TRP A 207 -14.62 15.52 -14.11
N GLU A 208 -13.37 15.16 -13.79
CA GLU A 208 -12.20 15.50 -14.62
C GLU A 208 -12.25 14.75 -15.94
N GLY A 209 -12.25 15.50 -17.05
CA GLY A 209 -12.34 14.98 -18.41
C GLY A 209 -13.77 14.72 -18.90
N LYS A 210 -14.80 14.89 -18.04
CA LYS A 210 -16.21 14.74 -18.44
C LYS A 210 -16.97 16.06 -18.54
N LEU A 211 -16.34 17.17 -18.18
CA LEU A 211 -16.98 18.50 -18.17
C LEU A 211 -17.50 18.88 -19.55
N GLU A 212 -16.74 18.60 -20.61
CA GLU A 212 -17.14 18.86 -21.99
C GLU A 212 -18.37 18.03 -22.39
N LEU A 213 -18.37 16.74 -22.01
CA LEU A 213 -19.50 15.84 -22.28
C LEU A 213 -20.78 16.33 -21.59
N TYR A 214 -20.66 16.72 -20.31
CA TYR A 214 -21.81 17.27 -19.56
C TYR A 214 -22.28 18.60 -20.14
N ALA A 215 -21.40 19.50 -20.57
CA ALA A 215 -21.77 20.75 -21.22
C ALA A 215 -22.56 20.51 -22.51
N VAL A 216 -22.16 19.54 -23.32
CA VAL A 216 -22.90 19.14 -24.53
C VAL A 216 -24.28 18.56 -24.19
N VAL A 217 -24.35 17.63 -23.20
CA VAL A 217 -25.62 17.03 -22.81
C VAL A 217 -26.60 18.07 -22.24
N PHE A 218 -26.11 18.97 -21.37
CA PHE A 218 -26.93 20.06 -20.83
C PHE A 218 -27.36 21.05 -21.94
N GLY A 219 -26.46 21.38 -22.86
CA GLY A 219 -26.76 22.24 -24.01
C GLY A 219 -27.90 21.65 -24.90
N LEU A 220 -27.81 20.37 -25.20
CA LEU A 220 -28.85 19.66 -25.98
C LEU A 220 -30.18 19.59 -25.22
N ALA A 221 -30.14 19.37 -23.91
CA ALA A 221 -31.36 19.36 -23.09
C ALA A 221 -32.06 20.72 -23.06
N ILE A 222 -31.30 21.81 -22.90
CA ILE A 222 -31.84 23.17 -22.94
C ILE A 222 -32.42 23.49 -24.31
N LEU A 223 -31.72 23.11 -25.40
CA LEU A 223 -32.20 23.29 -26.76
C LEU A 223 -33.50 22.52 -26.98
N GLY A 224 -33.58 21.27 -26.54
CA GLY A 224 -34.81 20.45 -26.60
C GLY A 224 -35.97 21.08 -25.86
N LEU A 225 -35.75 21.58 -24.65
CA LEU A 225 -36.78 22.28 -23.86
C LEU A 225 -37.25 23.56 -24.53
N THR A 226 -36.33 24.38 -25.07
CA THR A 226 -36.71 25.63 -25.77
C THR A 226 -37.51 25.36 -27.03
N LEU A 227 -37.16 24.33 -27.81
CA LEU A 227 -37.96 23.90 -28.98
C LEU A 227 -39.33 23.37 -28.55
N LEU A 228 -39.43 22.58 -27.50
CA LEU A 228 -40.70 22.08 -26.98
C LEU A 228 -41.63 23.24 -26.56
N PHE A 229 -41.11 24.19 -25.82
CA PHE A 229 -41.87 25.39 -25.43
C PHE A 229 -42.31 26.22 -26.65
N TYR A 230 -41.45 26.35 -27.66
CA TYR A 230 -41.79 27.07 -28.90
C TYR A 230 -42.94 26.39 -29.62
N PHE A 231 -42.93 25.05 -29.79
CA PHE A 231 -44.02 24.32 -30.46
C PHE A 231 -45.32 24.36 -29.66
N LEU A 232 -45.26 24.17 -28.32
CA LEU A 232 -46.47 24.25 -27.47
C LEU A 232 -47.11 25.64 -27.47
N LYS A 233 -46.31 26.71 -27.64
CA LYS A 233 -46.84 28.06 -27.77
C LYS A 233 -47.50 28.30 -29.13
N LYS A 234 -47.00 27.66 -30.21
CA LYS A 234 -47.55 27.79 -31.56
C LYS A 234 -48.86 27.06 -31.76
N GLU A 235 -49.15 26.00 -31.01
CA GLU A 235 -50.42 25.29 -31.03
C GLU A 235 -51.56 26.03 -30.29
N LYS A 236 -51.22 27.04 -29.50
CA LYS A 236 -52.21 27.83 -28.73
C LYS A 236 -52.65 29.14 -29.39
N VAL A 237 -52.19 29.41 -30.62
CA VAL A 237 -52.57 30.53 -31.47
C VAL A 237 -53.31 29.97 -32.70
#